data_38b3192d57c18dc26c12fe95f25911ab
#
_entry.id   38b3192d57c18dc26c12fe95f25911ab
#
_cell.length_a   1.000
_cell.length_b   1.000
_cell.length_c   1.000
_cell.angle_alpha   90.00
_cell.angle_beta   90.00
_cell.angle_gamma   90.00
#
_symmetry.space_group_name_H-M   'P 1'
#
loop_
_entity.id
_entity.type
_entity.pdbx_description
1 polymer ?
#
loop_
_entity_poly.entity_id
_entity_poly.type
_entity_poly.pdbx_seq_one_letter_code
_entity_poly.pdbx_strand_id
1 'polypeptide(L)'
;MPIVVVFDFPGEDIAKYHQVFKLGGPAVNAQPSRFDHICYRTDSGFTVIDVWEDEASFTGFGAVIGPALAGAGLDPKPSIHPLEATMREDGKQVRYGQIRS
;
A
#
# COMPACT_ATOMS: atom_id res chain seq x y z
N MET A 1 -11.26 2.35 -11.32
CA MET A 1 -10.00 2.72 -11.99
C MET A 1 -8.84 2.44 -11.05
N PRO A 2 -7.99 1.44 -11.34
CA PRO A 2 -6.88 1.11 -10.47
C PRO A 2 -5.88 2.25 -10.30
N ILE A 3 -5.34 2.34 -9.10
CA ILE A 3 -4.39 3.38 -8.72
C ILE A 3 -3.15 2.77 -8.09
N VAL A 4 -2.04 3.51 -8.17
CA VAL A 4 -0.81 3.22 -7.44
C VAL A 4 -0.68 4.25 -6.33
N VAL A 5 -0.45 3.79 -5.12
CA VAL A 5 -0.26 4.67 -3.96
C VAL A 5 1.14 4.46 -3.43
N VAL A 6 1.88 5.55 -3.31
CA VAL A 6 3.26 5.51 -2.82
C VAL A 6 3.33 6.22 -1.47
N PHE A 7 3.89 5.52 -0.47
CA PHE A 7 4.12 6.05 0.87
C PHE A 7 5.63 6.09 1.11
N ASP A 8 6.21 7.27 1.25
CA ASP A 8 7.59 7.42 1.66
C ASP A 8 7.67 7.75 3.14
N PHE A 9 8.54 7.03 3.85
CA PHE A 9 8.78 7.26 5.27
C PHE A 9 10.27 7.51 5.52
N PRO A 10 10.76 8.69 5.13
CA PRO A 10 12.17 9.05 5.37
C PRO A 10 12.44 9.20 6.86
N GLY A 11 13.58 8.69 7.31
CA GLY A 11 14.00 8.76 8.70
C GLY A 11 13.32 7.78 9.64
N GLU A 12 12.42 6.93 9.15
CA GLU A 12 11.68 5.99 9.98
C GLU A 12 12.31 4.61 9.98
N ASP A 13 12.29 3.96 11.14
CA ASP A 13 12.79 2.59 11.28
C ASP A 13 11.82 1.59 10.66
N ILE A 14 12.35 0.60 9.95
CA ILE A 14 11.55 -0.47 9.34
C ILE A 14 10.75 -1.26 10.38
N ALA A 15 11.18 -1.28 11.64
CA ALA A 15 10.43 -1.92 12.71
C ALA A 15 9.02 -1.35 12.87
N LYS A 16 8.84 -0.06 12.56
CA LYS A 16 7.53 0.58 12.60
C LYS A 16 6.59 0.01 11.54
N TYR A 17 7.11 -0.32 10.36
CA TYR A 17 6.33 -0.99 9.33
C TYR A 17 5.75 -2.30 9.84
N HIS A 18 6.58 -3.14 10.45
CA HIS A 18 6.11 -4.42 10.98
C HIS A 18 5.12 -4.23 12.13
N GLN A 19 5.30 -3.18 12.93
CA GLN A 19 4.40 -2.85 14.03
C GLN A 19 2.99 -2.51 13.54
N VAL A 20 2.85 -1.85 12.39
CA VAL A 20 1.55 -1.52 11.80
C VAL A 20 0.72 -2.80 11.58
N PHE A 21 1.34 -3.86 11.05
CA PHE A 21 0.62 -5.10 10.79
C PHE A 21 0.27 -5.85 12.07
N LYS A 22 1.09 -5.75 13.11
CA LYS A 22 0.75 -6.33 14.43
C LYS A 22 -0.44 -5.60 15.05
N LEU A 23 -0.44 -4.27 14.99
CA LEU A 23 -1.51 -3.45 15.57
C LEU A 23 -2.81 -3.56 14.78
N GLY A 24 -2.70 -3.63 13.45
CA GLY A 24 -3.86 -3.64 12.57
C GLY A 24 -4.55 -4.99 12.45
N GLY A 25 -3.78 -6.06 12.56
CA GLY A 25 -4.30 -7.42 12.49
C GLY A 25 -4.91 -7.77 11.12
N PRO A 26 -5.88 -8.71 11.09
CA PRO A 26 -6.41 -9.23 9.81
C PRO A 26 -7.02 -8.15 8.90
N ALA A 27 -7.63 -7.12 9.46
CA ALA A 27 -8.24 -6.06 8.66
C ALA A 27 -7.21 -5.27 7.85
N VAL A 28 -6.00 -5.10 8.38
CA VAL A 28 -4.90 -4.43 7.66
C VAL A 28 -4.20 -5.42 6.72
N ASN A 29 -4.04 -6.66 7.15
CA ASN A 29 -3.27 -7.67 6.42
C ASN A 29 -3.98 -8.18 5.16
N ALA A 30 -5.30 -8.21 5.15
CA ALA A 30 -6.08 -8.77 4.04
C ALA A 30 -7.15 -7.79 3.59
N GLN A 31 -6.94 -7.21 2.42
CA GLN A 31 -7.87 -6.26 1.80
C GLN A 31 -8.15 -6.72 0.37
N PRO A 32 -9.41 -7.12 0.05
CA PRO A 32 -9.73 -7.61 -1.30
C PRO A 32 -9.45 -6.61 -2.42
N SER A 33 -9.56 -5.33 -2.13
CA SER A 33 -9.35 -4.27 -3.11
C SER A 33 -7.89 -3.82 -3.23
N ARG A 34 -7.00 -4.34 -2.38
CA ARG A 34 -5.56 -4.11 -2.51
C ARG A 34 -4.97 -5.24 -3.35
N PHE A 35 -4.59 -4.93 -4.57
CA PHE A 35 -4.12 -5.92 -5.52
C PHE A 35 -2.66 -6.30 -5.34
N ASP A 36 -1.82 -5.34 -4.96
CA ASP A 36 -0.40 -5.55 -4.73
C ASP A 36 0.08 -4.67 -3.58
N HIS A 37 1.12 -5.14 -2.91
CA HIS A 37 1.75 -4.42 -1.81
C HIS A 37 3.24 -4.74 -1.80
N ILE A 38 4.07 -3.71 -1.84
CA ILE A 38 5.52 -3.84 -1.85
C ILE A 38 6.09 -2.89 -0.80
N CYS A 39 7.03 -3.37 0.00
CA CYS A 39 7.78 -2.54 0.92
C CYS A 39 9.27 -2.78 0.70
N TYR A 40 10.05 -1.71 0.66
CA TYR A 40 11.51 -1.82 0.56
C TYR A 40 12.19 -0.74 1.39
N ARG A 41 13.40 -1.06 1.85
CA ARG A 41 14.21 -0.11 2.61
C ARG A 41 14.89 0.87 1.68
N THR A 42 15.00 2.11 2.14
CA THR A 42 15.78 3.16 1.50
C THR A 42 16.96 3.50 2.41
N ASP A 43 17.85 4.37 1.96
CA ASP A 43 19.01 4.80 2.77
C ASP A 43 18.59 5.49 4.06
N SER A 44 17.46 6.21 4.05
CA SER A 44 17.00 6.98 5.21
C SER A 44 15.84 6.33 5.95
N GLY A 45 15.10 5.41 5.32
CA GLY A 45 13.91 4.83 5.93
C GLY A 45 13.35 3.69 5.08
N PHE A 46 12.09 3.81 4.67
CA PHE A 46 11.46 2.80 3.82
C PHE A 46 10.35 3.42 2.96
N THR A 47 9.98 2.69 1.91
CA THR A 47 8.92 3.08 0.97
C THR A 47 7.95 1.92 0.82
N VAL A 48 6.66 2.24 0.77
CA VAL A 48 5.59 1.28 0.50
C VAL A 48 4.89 1.68 -0.78
N ILE A 49 4.64 0.70 -1.65
CA ILE A 49 3.90 0.90 -2.89
C ILE A 49 2.73 -0.08 -2.90
N ASP A 50 1.52 0.44 -3.02
CA ASP A 50 0.30 -0.36 -3.13
C ASP A 50 -0.35 -0.13 -4.48
N VAL A 51 -0.99 -1.19 -4.99
CA VAL A 51 -1.95 -1.07 -6.09
C VAL A 51 -3.33 -1.35 -5.51
N TRP A 52 -4.25 -0.41 -5.71
CA TRP A 52 -5.63 -0.51 -5.24
C TRP A 52 -6.59 -0.51 -6.42
N GLU A 53 -7.73 -1.16 -6.23
CA GLU A 53 -8.79 -1.25 -7.22
C GLU A 53 -9.26 0.12 -7.68
N ASP A 54 -9.44 1.05 -6.74
CA ASP A 54 -9.82 2.43 -7.01
C ASP A 54 -9.48 3.33 -5.81
N GLU A 55 -9.64 4.63 -6.00
CA GLU A 55 -9.35 5.60 -4.96
C GLU A 55 -10.32 5.50 -3.78
N ALA A 56 -11.58 5.17 -4.04
CA ALA A 56 -12.58 5.02 -2.98
C ALA A 56 -12.24 3.89 -2.02
N SER A 57 -11.79 2.74 -2.56
CA SER A 57 -11.35 1.61 -1.73
C SER A 57 -10.14 1.97 -0.88
N PHE A 58 -9.18 2.69 -1.45
CA PHE A 58 -8.02 3.15 -0.71
C PHE A 58 -8.41 4.14 0.38
N THR A 59 -9.28 5.10 0.08
CA THR A 59 -9.74 6.09 1.05
C THR A 59 -10.47 5.42 2.22
N GLY A 60 -11.33 4.43 1.92
CA GLY A 60 -12.02 3.65 2.94
C GLY A 60 -11.05 2.88 3.84
N PHE A 61 -9.96 2.36 3.28
CA PHE A 61 -8.93 1.67 4.05
C PHE A 61 -8.22 2.61 5.04
N GLY A 62 -8.16 3.89 4.75
CA GLY A 62 -7.55 4.87 5.65
C GLY A 62 -8.14 4.84 7.06
N ALA A 63 -9.45 4.62 7.19
CA ALA A 63 -10.10 4.50 8.50
C ALA A 63 -9.69 3.21 9.23
N VAL A 64 -9.36 2.16 8.49
CA VAL A 64 -8.91 0.87 9.04
C VAL A 64 -7.47 0.94 9.51
N ILE A 65 -6.57 1.47 8.67
CA ILE A 65 -5.14 1.47 8.96
C ILE A 65 -4.69 2.65 9.82
N GLY A 66 -5.46 3.75 9.84
CA GLY A 66 -5.09 4.98 10.55
C GLY A 66 -4.68 4.76 11.99
N PRO A 67 -5.48 4.05 12.82
CA PRO A 67 -5.11 3.78 14.22
C PRO A 67 -3.81 2.99 14.35
N ALA A 68 -3.55 2.03 13.46
CA ALA A 68 -2.34 1.23 13.48
C ALA A 68 -1.11 2.07 13.11
N LEU A 69 -1.23 2.95 12.11
CA LEU A 69 -0.16 3.88 11.74
C LEU A 69 0.16 4.83 12.88
N ALA A 70 -0.87 5.42 13.51
CA ALA A 70 -0.68 6.32 14.65
C ALA A 70 -0.01 5.58 15.82
N GLY A 71 -0.46 4.35 16.11
CA GLY A 71 0.13 3.54 17.18
C GLY A 71 1.59 3.16 16.93
N ALA A 72 1.99 3.04 15.68
CA ALA A 72 3.39 2.78 15.30
C ALA A 72 4.22 4.07 15.19
N GLY A 73 3.61 5.24 15.34
CA GLY A 73 4.30 6.52 15.23
C GLY A 73 4.61 6.92 13.80
N LEU A 74 3.79 6.50 12.84
CA LEU A 74 3.94 6.85 11.44
C LEU A 74 2.87 7.85 11.00
N ASP A 75 3.30 8.85 10.22
CA ASP A 75 2.42 9.86 9.63
C ASP A 75 2.48 9.70 8.11
N PRO A 76 1.50 9.02 7.49
CA PRO A 76 1.55 8.76 6.06
C PRO A 76 1.23 10.01 5.24
N LYS A 77 1.99 10.20 4.17
CA LYS A 77 1.75 11.24 3.18
C LYS A 77 1.73 10.60 1.80
N PRO A 78 0.65 9.89 1.45
CA PRO A 78 0.60 9.14 0.21
C PRO A 78 0.52 10.05 -1.01
N SER A 79 1.18 9.60 -2.09
CA SER A 79 0.93 10.14 -3.41
C SER A 79 0.14 9.10 -4.21
N ILE A 80 -0.84 9.56 -4.98
CA ILE A 80 -1.77 8.70 -5.71
C ILE A 80 -1.59 8.95 -7.20
N HIS A 81 -1.46 7.86 -7.95
CA HIS A 81 -1.25 7.91 -9.39
C HIS A 81 -2.16 6.91 -10.09
N PRO A 82 -2.66 7.21 -11.30
CA PRO A 82 -3.37 6.20 -12.08
C PRO A 82 -2.41 5.07 -12.47
N LEU A 83 -2.88 3.83 -12.37
CA LEU A 83 -2.10 2.67 -12.78
C LEU A 83 -2.12 2.56 -14.29
N GLU A 84 -0.93 2.44 -14.90
CA GLU A 84 -0.82 2.18 -16.35
C GLU A 84 -0.81 0.67 -16.62
N ALA A 85 0.06 -0.08 -15.95
CA ALA A 85 0.19 -1.51 -16.18
C ALA A 85 0.94 -2.19 -15.04
N THR A 86 0.66 -3.48 -14.85
CA THR A 86 1.48 -4.38 -14.03
C THR A 86 1.85 -5.59 -14.87
N MET A 87 2.95 -6.25 -14.49
CA MET A 87 3.41 -7.46 -15.16
C MET A 87 3.71 -8.52 -14.11
N ARG A 88 3.19 -9.72 -14.33
CA ARG A 88 3.39 -10.84 -13.39
C ARG A 88 4.56 -11.70 -13.83
N GLU A 89 5.07 -12.55 -12.91
CA GLU A 89 6.21 -13.44 -13.18
C GLU A 89 5.98 -14.41 -14.35
N ASP A 90 4.75 -14.79 -14.59
CA ASP A 90 4.42 -15.68 -15.72
C ASP A 90 4.49 -14.98 -17.08
N GLY A 91 4.96 -13.74 -17.12
CA GLY A 91 5.08 -12.95 -18.33
C GLY A 91 3.80 -12.29 -18.81
N LYS A 92 2.71 -12.49 -18.11
CA LYS A 92 1.44 -11.86 -18.48
C LYS A 92 1.40 -10.43 -17.97
N GLN A 93 1.14 -9.50 -18.88
CA GLN A 93 0.92 -8.12 -18.53
C GLN A 93 -0.53 -7.90 -18.11
N VAL A 94 -0.72 -7.33 -16.94
CA VAL A 94 -2.04 -6.96 -16.45
C VAL A 94 -2.16 -5.44 -16.57
N ARG A 95 -2.98 -4.99 -17.50
CA ARG A 95 -3.18 -3.56 -17.73
C ARG A 95 -4.26 -3.00 -16.83
N TYR A 96 -4.20 -1.69 -16.68
CA TYR A 96 -5.26 -0.91 -16.05
C TYR A 96 -6.63 -1.29 -16.63
N GLY A 97 -7.59 -1.54 -15.76
CA GLY A 97 -8.93 -1.93 -16.17
C GLY A 97 -9.11 -3.41 -16.48
N GLN A 98 -8.02 -4.20 -16.51
CA GLN A 98 -8.04 -5.63 -16.84
C GLN A 98 -7.64 -6.52 -15.68
N ILE A 99 -7.29 -5.96 -14.53
CA ILE A 99 -6.69 -6.70 -13.41
C ILE A 99 -7.63 -7.78 -12.88
N ARG A 100 -8.93 -7.59 -13.02
CA ARG A 100 -9.95 -8.49 -12.52
C ARG A 100 -10.84 -9.09 -13.60
N SER A 101 -10.46 -8.92 -14.82
CA SER A 101 -11.22 -9.48 -15.94
C SER A 101 -11.05 -11.00 -16.04
#